data_825c122794010cf83959be9be2d5e9c8
#
_entry.id   825c122794010cf83959be9be2d5e9c8
#
_cell.length_a   1.000
_cell.length_b   1.000
_cell.length_c   1.000
_cell.angle_alpha   90.00
_cell.angle_beta   90.00
_cell.angle_gamma   90.00
#
_symmetry.space_group_name_H-M   'P 1'
#
loop_
_entity.id
_entity.type
_entity.pdbx_description
1 polymer ?
#
loop_
_entity_poly.entity_id
_entity_poly.type
_entity_poly.pdbx_seq_one_letter_code
_entity_poly.pdbx_strand_id
1 'polypeptide(L)'
;MTAQQLKNSILQMAVQGKLVPQDPNDEPASVLLERIRAEKERLIKEKKIKREKTPSVIFKGADNTPYEKIGDEVRSLADEVPFDIPDSWEWVRLQTIATSSLGKTLDKAKNKGDLKPYLCSINVYWDGIDLTTVKEARLEECELPKYLLRPGDLLICEGGDVGRSAVWESTQEMYYQNALHRVRFYGGINPHYFQLLLECYKGNQILDAYSKGMTIKHLVQTALNTIVFPLPPLSEQTRIVGAVNRLLPYLHSYNRAEQNLTELNTAFPEALKKSILQEAVQGKLVPQDPSDEPASVLLERIRAEKRRLIKEGKIKKDKHESVIFRRDNSHYENLDGVERCIDGEIPFEIPENWCWCRASCLGTMIRGRGIKRTETVAQGCPCIRYGEIYTTYETSFDSAVSFVPETLDKDCLHFSSGDVVFTLTGENKVDIAKTVAFLGDGRIAAGGDLAFWTHHGMNPLYLVYYMASPYCIELKRRTATGDIIVHISTSKVGDFLVPIPPLNEQHRIVQRIEAVLPLVVQV
;
A
#
# COMPACT_ATOMS: atom_id res chain seq x y z
N MET A 1 -2.78 -9.29 14.67
CA MET A 1 -1.40 -9.85 14.50
C MET A 1 -1.22 -10.18 13.05
N THR A 2 -0.18 -9.68 12.40
CA THR A 2 0.07 -9.96 10.99
C THR A 2 0.63 -11.38 10.76
N ALA A 3 0.48 -11.91 9.55
CA ALA A 3 1.05 -13.20 9.19
C ALA A 3 2.57 -13.25 9.41
N GLN A 4 3.27 -12.13 9.14
CA GLN A 4 4.71 -12.03 9.40
C GLN A 4 5.03 -12.07 10.89
N GLN A 5 4.25 -11.40 11.74
CA GLN A 5 4.42 -11.45 13.20
C GLN A 5 4.18 -12.88 13.74
N LEU A 6 3.18 -13.58 13.20
CA LEU A 6 2.91 -14.97 13.55
C LEU A 6 4.06 -15.89 13.13
N LYS A 7 4.57 -15.74 11.90
CA LYS A 7 5.75 -16.49 11.42
C LYS A 7 6.95 -16.27 12.32
N ASN A 8 7.27 -15.00 12.66
CA ASN A 8 8.39 -14.66 13.53
C ASN A 8 8.24 -15.30 14.93
N SER A 9 7.02 -15.31 15.48
CA SER A 9 6.75 -15.96 16.77
C SER A 9 6.97 -17.50 16.72
N ILE A 10 6.53 -18.14 15.65
CA ILE A 10 6.76 -19.58 15.43
C ILE A 10 8.25 -19.89 15.32
N LEU A 11 8.99 -19.10 14.53
CA LEU A 11 10.44 -19.26 14.39
C LEU A 11 11.17 -19.04 15.71
N GLN A 12 10.74 -18.05 16.50
CA GLN A 12 11.31 -17.79 17.82
C GLN A 12 11.06 -18.97 18.78
N MET A 13 9.86 -19.54 18.80
CA MET A 13 9.60 -20.76 19.58
C MET A 13 10.46 -21.94 19.10
N ALA A 14 10.66 -22.06 17.80
CA ALA A 14 11.49 -23.12 17.21
C ALA A 14 12.94 -23.06 17.69
N VAL A 15 13.56 -21.86 17.63
CA VAL A 15 14.97 -21.68 17.99
C VAL A 15 15.23 -21.64 19.50
N GLN A 16 14.18 -21.48 20.31
CA GLN A 16 14.23 -21.56 21.78
C GLN A 16 13.92 -22.96 22.32
N GLY A 17 13.69 -23.97 21.46
CA GLY A 17 13.31 -25.32 21.89
C GLY A 17 11.91 -25.44 22.48
N LYS A 18 11.01 -24.49 22.15
CA LYS A 18 9.62 -24.43 22.68
C LYS A 18 8.57 -24.89 21.67
N LEU A 19 8.93 -25.12 20.40
CA LEU A 19 7.99 -25.48 19.33
C LEU A 19 7.64 -26.98 19.34
N VAL A 20 8.59 -27.83 19.71
CA VAL A 20 8.43 -29.28 19.80
C VAL A 20 8.76 -29.76 21.19
N PRO A 21 8.15 -30.88 21.67
CA PRO A 21 8.52 -31.46 22.95
C PRO A 21 10.00 -31.91 22.98
N GLN A 22 10.67 -31.68 24.11
CA GLN A 22 11.97 -32.24 24.38
C GLN A 22 11.84 -33.77 24.60
N ASP A 23 12.68 -34.57 23.94
CA ASP A 23 12.72 -36.01 24.13
C ASP A 23 13.97 -36.39 24.95
N PRO A 24 13.81 -36.95 26.16
CA PRO A 24 14.95 -37.33 27.00
C PRO A 24 15.79 -38.49 26.40
N ASN A 25 15.30 -39.16 25.36
CA ASN A 25 16.04 -40.22 24.67
C ASN A 25 16.88 -39.67 23.51
N ASP A 26 16.73 -38.40 23.14
CA ASP A 26 17.59 -37.79 22.14
C ASP A 26 19.04 -37.72 22.64
N GLU A 27 19.98 -38.02 21.74
CA GLU A 27 21.40 -37.81 22.01
C GLU A 27 21.69 -36.33 22.24
N PRO A 28 22.20 -35.91 23.40
CA PRO A 28 22.47 -34.47 23.65
C PRO A 28 23.40 -33.86 22.63
N ALA A 29 23.25 -32.55 22.38
CA ALA A 29 24.09 -31.80 21.43
C ALA A 29 25.57 -31.82 21.81
N SER A 30 25.92 -31.99 23.09
CA SER A 30 27.31 -32.15 23.56
C SER A 30 28.00 -33.36 22.93
N VAL A 31 27.31 -34.51 22.82
CA VAL A 31 27.83 -35.73 22.17
C VAL A 31 28.00 -35.52 20.66
N LEU A 32 27.07 -34.84 20.02
CA LEU A 32 27.21 -34.42 18.62
C LEU A 32 28.46 -33.56 18.41
N LEU A 33 28.73 -32.59 19.31
CA LEU A 33 29.92 -31.75 19.24
C LEU A 33 31.22 -32.52 19.40
N GLU A 34 31.25 -33.55 20.25
CA GLU A 34 32.42 -34.43 20.39
C GLU A 34 32.69 -35.18 19.07
N ARG A 35 31.66 -35.71 18.43
CA ARG A 35 31.79 -36.36 17.11
C ARG A 35 32.29 -35.39 16.05
N ILE A 36 31.76 -34.16 15.99
CA ILE A 36 32.21 -33.13 15.07
C ILE A 36 33.68 -32.76 15.31
N ARG A 37 34.13 -32.64 16.57
CA ARG A 37 35.54 -32.42 16.91
C ARG A 37 36.42 -33.54 16.41
N ALA A 38 36.02 -34.79 16.63
CA ALA A 38 36.75 -35.97 16.14
C ALA A 38 36.84 -36.00 14.61
N GLU A 39 35.73 -35.68 13.91
CA GLU A 39 35.69 -35.58 12.46
C GLU A 39 36.66 -34.49 11.95
N LYS A 40 36.63 -33.28 12.54
CA LYS A 40 37.53 -32.17 12.17
C LYS A 40 38.98 -32.54 12.37
N GLU A 41 39.37 -33.16 13.49
CA GLU A 41 40.76 -33.59 13.75
C GLU A 41 41.21 -34.62 12.70
N ARG A 42 40.32 -35.55 12.29
CA ARG A 42 40.62 -36.49 11.20
C ARG A 42 40.88 -35.74 9.89
N LEU A 43 39.99 -34.79 9.51
CA LEU A 43 40.12 -34.01 8.26
C LEU A 43 41.39 -33.10 8.28
N ILE A 44 41.80 -32.58 9.45
CA ILE A 44 43.02 -31.83 9.61
C ILE A 44 44.25 -32.74 9.39
N LYS A 45 44.26 -33.96 9.97
CA LYS A 45 45.31 -34.96 9.76
C LYS A 45 45.43 -35.37 8.29
N GLU A 46 44.29 -35.50 7.61
CA GLU A 46 44.21 -35.80 6.17
C GLU A 46 44.53 -34.58 5.27
N LYS A 47 44.89 -33.41 5.85
CA LYS A 47 45.16 -32.13 5.15
C LYS A 47 44.01 -31.63 4.28
N LYS A 48 42.77 -32.08 4.54
CA LYS A 48 41.57 -31.65 3.84
C LYS A 48 41.05 -30.30 4.31
N ILE A 49 41.27 -29.97 5.59
CA ILE A 49 40.94 -28.67 6.18
C ILE A 49 42.15 -28.14 6.96
N LYS A 50 42.20 -26.82 7.10
CA LYS A 50 43.26 -26.17 7.92
C LYS A 50 42.83 -26.12 9.38
N ARG A 51 43.78 -26.24 10.32
CA ARG A 51 43.51 -26.03 11.74
C ARG A 51 43.15 -24.57 11.99
N GLU A 52 42.14 -24.35 12.82
CA GLU A 52 41.75 -23.02 13.27
C GLU A 52 42.90 -22.35 14.03
N LYS A 53 43.08 -21.05 13.79
CA LYS A 53 44.14 -20.28 14.47
C LYS A 53 43.82 -20.08 15.94
N THR A 54 42.56 -19.90 16.28
CA THR A 54 42.02 -19.63 17.63
C THR A 54 40.82 -20.51 17.88
N PRO A 55 40.99 -21.79 18.20
CA PRO A 55 39.85 -22.65 18.51
C PRO A 55 39.14 -22.16 19.77
N SER A 56 37.83 -22.09 19.72
CA SER A 56 37.02 -21.73 20.87
C SER A 56 36.12 -22.90 21.30
N VAL A 57 35.82 -22.95 22.59
CA VAL A 57 34.90 -23.93 23.18
C VAL A 57 33.91 -23.17 24.04
N ILE A 58 32.64 -23.26 23.71
CA ILE A 58 31.56 -22.72 24.55
C ILE A 58 31.15 -23.84 25.52
N PHE A 59 30.93 -23.49 26.78
CA PHE A 59 30.50 -24.41 27.84
C PHE A 59 29.58 -23.68 28.82
N LYS A 60 28.76 -24.42 29.54
CA LYS A 60 27.84 -23.93 30.56
C LYS A 60 28.55 -23.88 31.92
N GLY A 61 28.57 -22.73 32.56
CA GLY A 61 29.09 -22.55 33.89
C GLY A 61 28.16 -23.13 34.97
N ALA A 62 28.67 -23.18 36.21
CA ALA A 62 27.89 -23.65 37.37
C ALA A 62 26.64 -22.77 37.66
N ASP A 63 26.66 -21.54 37.21
CA ASP A 63 25.58 -20.55 37.29
C ASP A 63 24.59 -20.60 36.10
N ASN A 64 24.72 -21.60 35.24
CA ASN A 64 23.99 -21.75 33.98
C ASN A 64 24.34 -20.72 32.90
N THR A 65 25.23 -19.80 33.15
CA THR A 65 25.71 -18.81 32.16
C THR A 65 26.61 -19.51 31.12
N PRO A 66 26.43 -19.21 29.80
CA PRO A 66 27.37 -19.70 28.80
C PRO A 66 28.69 -18.91 28.84
N TYR A 67 29.78 -19.64 28.85
CA TYR A 67 31.16 -19.10 28.79
C TYR A 67 31.87 -19.61 27.55
N GLU A 68 32.76 -18.80 26.99
CA GLU A 68 33.66 -19.20 25.89
C GLU A 68 35.09 -19.22 26.36
N LYS A 69 35.76 -20.33 26.11
CA LYS A 69 37.21 -20.46 26.30
C LYS A 69 37.93 -20.36 24.98
N ILE A 70 38.85 -19.38 24.85
CA ILE A 70 39.71 -19.16 23.69
C ILE A 70 41.14 -19.20 24.17
N GLY A 71 41.87 -20.29 23.88
CA GLY A 71 43.19 -20.51 24.49
C GLY A 71 43.07 -20.63 26.01
N ASP A 72 43.73 -19.74 26.76
CA ASP A 72 43.67 -19.68 28.22
C ASP A 72 42.66 -18.67 28.77
N GLU A 73 42.05 -17.85 27.89
CA GLU A 73 41.07 -16.84 28.29
C GLU A 73 39.68 -17.47 28.37
N VAL A 74 38.94 -17.11 29.43
CA VAL A 74 37.52 -17.48 29.62
C VAL A 74 36.72 -16.19 29.75
N ARG A 75 35.69 -16.04 28.92
CA ARG A 75 34.78 -14.88 28.94
C ARG A 75 33.31 -15.31 29.02
N SER A 76 32.49 -14.51 29.63
CA SER A 76 31.04 -14.69 29.64
C SER A 76 30.47 -14.37 28.25
N LEU A 77 29.46 -15.13 27.84
CA LEU A 77 28.64 -14.87 26.64
C LEU A 77 27.23 -14.39 26.99
N ALA A 78 26.96 -14.04 28.26
CA ALA A 78 25.61 -13.64 28.71
C ALA A 78 25.01 -12.51 27.85
N ASP A 79 25.83 -11.55 27.40
CA ASP A 79 25.40 -10.43 26.57
C ASP A 79 25.32 -10.77 25.05
N GLU A 80 25.89 -11.93 24.64
CA GLU A 80 25.89 -12.35 23.23
C GLU A 80 24.75 -13.34 22.92
N VAL A 81 24.27 -14.10 23.91
CA VAL A 81 23.18 -15.07 23.71
C VAL A 81 21.83 -14.37 23.85
N PRO A 82 20.96 -14.47 22.85
CA PRO A 82 19.72 -13.68 22.82
C PRO A 82 18.57 -14.27 23.65
N PHE A 83 18.69 -15.52 24.16
CA PHE A 83 17.67 -16.23 24.93
C PHE A 83 18.23 -17.49 25.60
N ASP A 84 17.45 -18.09 26.50
CA ASP A 84 17.78 -19.37 27.12
C ASP A 84 17.42 -20.54 26.20
N ILE A 85 18.20 -21.63 26.31
CA ILE A 85 18.01 -22.88 25.55
C ILE A 85 17.81 -24.06 26.50
N PRO A 86 17.17 -25.18 26.03
CA PRO A 86 17.06 -26.42 26.80
C PRO A 86 18.41 -27.01 27.22
N ASP A 87 18.45 -27.79 28.30
CA ASP A 87 19.67 -28.41 28.83
C ASP A 87 20.34 -29.41 27.87
N SER A 88 19.56 -30.01 26.96
CA SER A 88 20.06 -30.92 25.92
C SER A 88 20.72 -30.21 24.74
N TRP A 89 20.60 -28.87 24.66
CA TRP A 89 21.15 -28.04 23.60
C TRP A 89 22.49 -27.42 24.01
N GLU A 90 23.27 -27.00 23.00
CA GLU A 90 24.54 -26.31 23.21
C GLU A 90 24.62 -25.00 22.41
N TRP A 91 25.28 -23.97 22.98
CA TRP A 91 25.64 -22.79 22.20
C TRP A 91 26.92 -23.07 21.41
N VAL A 92 26.97 -22.68 20.12
CA VAL A 92 28.12 -22.94 19.24
C VAL A 92 28.44 -21.75 18.35
N ARG A 93 29.68 -21.60 17.96
CA ARG A 93 30.11 -20.73 16.84
C ARG A 93 29.96 -21.50 15.53
N LEU A 94 29.58 -20.82 14.43
CA LEU A 94 29.42 -21.46 13.11
C LEU A 94 30.71 -22.20 12.70
N GLN A 95 31.85 -21.59 12.87
CA GLN A 95 33.14 -22.21 12.53
C GLN A 95 33.40 -23.53 13.26
N THR A 96 32.80 -23.77 14.42
CA THR A 96 32.96 -25.02 15.16
C THR A 96 32.24 -26.19 14.47
N ILE A 97 31.10 -25.94 13.84
CA ILE A 97 30.19 -26.96 13.32
C ILE A 97 30.14 -27.02 11.80
N ALA A 98 30.76 -26.07 11.08
CA ALA A 98 30.69 -25.97 9.62
C ALA A 98 31.96 -25.36 9.02
N THR A 99 32.14 -25.58 7.72
CA THR A 99 33.02 -24.74 6.89
C THR A 99 32.21 -23.68 6.17
N SER A 100 32.73 -22.44 6.18
CA SER A 100 32.17 -21.35 5.38
C SER A 100 33.16 -20.94 4.29
N SER A 101 32.68 -20.55 3.11
CA SER A 101 33.50 -20.00 2.04
C SER A 101 32.70 -19.02 1.19
N LEU A 102 33.36 -17.93 0.83
CA LEU A 102 32.80 -16.94 -0.10
C LEU A 102 32.92 -17.46 -1.53
N GLY A 103 31.97 -17.14 -2.38
CA GLY A 103 31.93 -17.55 -3.78
C GLY A 103 33.02 -16.90 -4.63
N LYS A 104 33.06 -17.27 -5.91
CA LYS A 104 34.02 -16.75 -6.89
C LYS A 104 33.81 -15.26 -7.12
N THR A 105 34.89 -14.49 -7.02
CA THR A 105 34.89 -13.10 -7.49
C THR A 105 34.93 -13.09 -9.01
N LEU A 106 33.91 -12.52 -9.63
CA LEU A 106 33.78 -12.46 -11.09
C LEU A 106 34.39 -11.18 -11.65
N ASP A 107 35.36 -11.34 -12.53
CA ASP A 107 35.96 -10.28 -13.34
C ASP A 107 36.01 -10.74 -14.79
N LYS A 108 35.15 -10.17 -15.62
CA LYS A 108 35.00 -10.58 -17.04
C LYS A 108 36.31 -10.48 -17.85
N ALA A 109 37.21 -9.58 -17.46
CA ALA A 109 38.49 -9.39 -18.12
C ALA A 109 39.57 -10.42 -17.72
N LYS A 110 39.47 -10.94 -16.47
CA LYS A 110 40.50 -11.80 -15.87
C LYS A 110 40.11 -13.28 -15.81
N ASN A 111 38.78 -13.57 -15.72
CA ASN A 111 38.34 -14.96 -15.60
C ASN A 111 38.54 -15.72 -16.89
N LYS A 112 39.20 -16.86 -16.78
CA LYS A 112 39.50 -17.81 -17.87
C LYS A 112 38.79 -19.13 -17.59
N GLY A 113 38.89 -20.07 -18.54
CA GLY A 113 38.26 -21.39 -18.46
C GLY A 113 36.91 -21.46 -19.15
N ASP A 114 36.16 -22.52 -18.88
CA ASP A 114 34.87 -22.82 -19.51
C ASP A 114 33.71 -22.03 -18.83
N LEU A 115 32.65 -21.80 -19.62
CA LEU A 115 31.41 -21.24 -19.11
C LEU A 115 30.72 -22.26 -18.19
N LYS A 116 30.41 -21.85 -17.00
CA LYS A 116 29.74 -22.66 -15.97
C LYS A 116 28.58 -21.89 -15.35
N PRO A 117 27.45 -22.55 -15.04
CA PRO A 117 26.31 -21.93 -14.40
C PRO A 117 26.62 -21.53 -12.95
N TYR A 118 26.20 -20.35 -12.55
CA TYR A 118 26.41 -19.90 -11.15
C TYR A 118 25.21 -19.19 -10.56
N LEU A 119 25.07 -19.31 -9.24
CA LEU A 119 24.12 -18.58 -8.42
C LEU A 119 24.74 -17.30 -7.84
N CYS A 120 23.92 -16.28 -7.74
CA CYS A 120 24.22 -15.03 -7.04
C CYS A 120 23.08 -14.66 -6.07
N SER A 121 23.19 -13.56 -5.34
CA SER A 121 22.22 -13.20 -4.31
C SER A 121 20.77 -13.09 -4.81
N ILE A 122 20.55 -12.72 -6.08
CA ILE A 122 19.21 -12.65 -6.68
C ILE A 122 18.53 -14.02 -6.88
N ASN A 123 19.28 -15.12 -6.78
CA ASN A 123 18.74 -16.47 -6.90
C ASN A 123 18.34 -17.10 -5.57
N VAL A 124 18.77 -16.53 -4.43
CA VAL A 124 18.58 -17.11 -3.10
C VAL A 124 17.44 -16.40 -2.39
N TYR A 125 16.39 -17.13 -1.99
CA TYR A 125 15.22 -16.63 -1.26
C TYR A 125 14.97 -17.50 -0.02
N TRP A 126 14.17 -17.02 0.95
CA TRP A 126 13.83 -17.79 2.15
C TRP A 126 13.01 -19.06 1.86
N ASP A 127 12.26 -19.06 0.77
CA ASP A 127 11.43 -20.16 0.29
C ASP A 127 12.13 -21.07 -0.73
N GLY A 128 13.40 -20.78 -1.06
CA GLY A 128 14.19 -21.64 -1.94
C GLY A 128 15.14 -20.90 -2.89
N ILE A 129 15.57 -21.59 -3.91
CA ILE A 129 16.52 -21.09 -4.92
C ILE A 129 15.81 -20.96 -6.27
N ASP A 130 15.81 -19.75 -6.83
CA ASP A 130 15.28 -19.47 -8.16
C ASP A 130 16.32 -19.84 -9.23
N LEU A 131 16.00 -20.83 -10.04
CA LEU A 131 16.81 -21.28 -11.16
C LEU A 131 16.40 -20.65 -12.51
N THR A 132 15.39 -19.79 -12.54
CA THR A 132 14.92 -19.18 -13.80
C THR A 132 15.87 -18.13 -14.35
N THR A 133 16.71 -17.53 -13.48
CA THR A 133 17.63 -16.43 -13.80
C THR A 133 19.10 -16.80 -13.61
N VAL A 134 19.46 -18.07 -13.76
CA VAL A 134 20.85 -18.56 -13.65
C VAL A 134 21.72 -17.94 -14.74
N LYS A 135 22.91 -17.48 -14.34
CA LYS A 135 23.91 -16.87 -15.22
C LYS A 135 25.11 -17.80 -15.41
N GLU A 136 25.93 -17.52 -16.40
CA GLU A 136 27.15 -18.26 -16.69
C GLU A 136 28.38 -17.36 -16.53
N ALA A 137 29.47 -17.94 -16.03
CA ALA A 137 30.77 -17.30 -15.91
C ALA A 137 31.89 -18.27 -16.24
N ARG A 138 33.04 -17.74 -16.62
CA ARG A 138 34.23 -18.55 -16.87
C ARG A 138 34.89 -18.95 -15.53
N LEU A 139 35.09 -20.27 -15.38
CA LEU A 139 35.81 -20.87 -14.25
C LEU A 139 36.94 -21.74 -14.77
N GLU A 140 38.12 -21.66 -14.16
CA GLU A 140 39.25 -22.53 -14.47
C GLU A 140 39.04 -23.91 -13.83
N GLU A 141 39.55 -24.96 -14.48
CA GLU A 141 39.38 -26.34 -14.01
C GLU A 141 39.86 -26.56 -12.57
N CYS A 142 40.96 -25.91 -12.18
CA CYS A 142 41.49 -25.97 -10.83
C CYS A 142 40.60 -25.31 -9.74
N GLU A 143 39.65 -24.45 -10.16
CA GLU A 143 38.73 -23.76 -9.26
C GLU A 143 37.42 -24.52 -9.06
N LEU A 144 37.04 -25.40 -10.00
CA LEU A 144 35.76 -26.10 -9.99
C LEU A 144 35.48 -26.82 -8.65
N PRO A 145 36.41 -27.60 -8.06
CA PRO A 145 36.14 -28.30 -6.79
C PRO A 145 35.86 -27.35 -5.62
N LYS A 146 36.40 -26.14 -5.66
CA LYS A 146 36.27 -25.14 -4.62
C LYS A 146 34.87 -24.49 -4.62
N TYR A 147 34.32 -24.20 -5.81
CA TYR A 147 33.08 -23.46 -5.96
C TYR A 147 31.88 -24.34 -6.33
N LEU A 148 32.07 -25.64 -6.50
CA LEU A 148 30.99 -26.59 -6.76
C LEU A 148 30.08 -26.73 -5.55
N LEU A 149 28.76 -26.54 -5.78
CA LEU A 149 27.72 -26.79 -4.79
C LEU A 149 27.41 -28.28 -4.67
N ARG A 150 27.04 -28.72 -3.47
CA ARG A 150 26.60 -30.09 -3.18
C ARG A 150 25.29 -30.06 -2.44
N PRO A 151 24.40 -31.07 -2.61
CA PRO A 151 23.19 -31.16 -1.81
C PRO A 151 23.49 -31.01 -0.32
N GLY A 152 22.73 -30.16 0.38
CA GLY A 152 22.91 -29.82 1.79
C GLY A 152 23.80 -28.58 2.04
N ASP A 153 24.39 -27.96 1.01
CA ASP A 153 25.07 -26.69 1.17
C ASP A 153 24.05 -25.57 1.46
N LEU A 154 24.25 -24.81 2.55
CA LEU A 154 23.46 -23.64 2.86
C LEU A 154 24.12 -22.40 2.23
N LEU A 155 23.38 -21.71 1.36
CA LEU A 155 23.81 -20.45 0.74
C LEU A 155 23.24 -19.28 1.54
N ILE A 156 24.10 -18.30 1.86
CA ILE A 156 23.74 -17.12 2.67
C ILE A 156 24.18 -15.86 1.93
N CYS A 157 23.29 -14.90 1.76
CA CYS A 157 23.59 -13.61 1.16
C CYS A 157 24.47 -12.76 2.07
N GLU A 158 25.62 -12.30 1.56
CA GLU A 158 26.53 -11.40 2.25
C GLU A 158 25.97 -9.97 2.31
N GLY A 159 25.33 -9.52 1.24
CA GLY A 159 24.83 -8.14 1.07
C GLY A 159 23.47 -8.07 0.41
N GLY A 160 22.92 -6.88 0.34
CA GLY A 160 21.54 -6.62 -0.09
C GLY A 160 20.58 -6.96 1.04
N ASP A 161 19.93 -8.10 0.98
CA ASP A 161 19.15 -8.66 2.11
C ASP A 161 20.04 -9.60 2.92
N VAL A 162 20.82 -9.02 3.84
CA VAL A 162 21.84 -9.69 4.64
C VAL A 162 21.25 -10.87 5.42
N GLY A 163 21.91 -12.03 5.30
CA GLY A 163 21.54 -13.26 6.01
C GLY A 163 20.43 -14.06 5.31
N ARG A 164 19.81 -13.55 4.25
CA ARG A 164 18.85 -14.33 3.45
C ARG A 164 19.53 -15.58 2.91
N SER A 165 18.91 -16.73 3.09
CA SER A 165 19.55 -18.02 2.86
C SER A 165 18.58 -19.07 2.33
N ALA A 166 19.15 -20.06 1.64
CA ALA A 166 18.45 -21.25 1.18
C ALA A 166 19.40 -22.45 1.06
N VAL A 167 18.86 -23.64 1.21
CA VAL A 167 19.61 -24.89 1.07
C VAL A 167 19.63 -25.31 -0.39
N TRP A 168 20.83 -25.66 -0.90
CA TRP A 168 20.98 -26.29 -2.20
C TRP A 168 20.68 -27.79 -2.10
N GLU A 169 19.66 -28.26 -2.80
CA GLU A 169 19.21 -29.66 -2.74
C GLU A 169 19.48 -30.45 -4.03
N SER A 170 19.83 -29.75 -5.12
CA SER A 170 20.01 -30.37 -6.43
C SER A 170 21.38 -31.04 -6.55
N THR A 171 21.41 -32.12 -7.34
CA THR A 171 22.64 -32.78 -7.77
C THR A 171 23.22 -32.19 -9.06
N GLN A 172 22.56 -31.19 -9.67
CA GLN A 172 23.05 -30.51 -10.86
C GLN A 172 24.36 -29.77 -10.58
N GLU A 173 25.24 -29.74 -11.58
CA GLU A 173 26.45 -28.94 -11.55
C GLU A 173 26.09 -27.47 -11.43
N MET A 174 26.44 -26.86 -10.32
CA MET A 174 26.15 -25.45 -10.02
C MET A 174 27.27 -24.85 -9.20
N TYR A 175 27.59 -23.59 -9.50
CA TYR A 175 28.62 -22.82 -8.81
C TYR A 175 27.98 -21.61 -8.14
N TYR A 176 28.77 -20.82 -7.38
CA TYR A 176 28.26 -19.64 -6.70
C TYR A 176 29.28 -18.51 -6.73
N GLN A 177 28.75 -17.30 -6.81
CA GLN A 177 29.50 -16.06 -6.93
C GLN A 177 29.74 -15.43 -5.56
N ASN A 178 30.77 -14.58 -5.47
CA ASN A 178 30.98 -13.61 -4.39
C ASN A 178 29.72 -12.71 -4.25
N ALA A 179 29.29 -12.49 -3.03
CA ALA A 179 28.06 -12.04 -2.43
C ALA A 179 27.21 -13.21 -1.89
N LEU A 180 27.66 -14.49 -2.09
CA LEU A 180 27.09 -15.66 -1.41
C LEU A 180 28.19 -16.33 -0.58
N HIS A 181 27.88 -16.62 0.68
CA HIS A 181 28.58 -17.60 1.49
C HIS A 181 27.97 -18.97 1.26
N ARG A 182 28.81 -19.99 1.12
CA ARG A 182 28.41 -21.39 1.22
C ARG A 182 28.83 -21.91 2.59
N VAL A 183 27.90 -22.47 3.33
CA VAL A 183 28.11 -23.15 4.60
C VAL A 183 27.87 -24.64 4.41
N ARG A 184 28.83 -25.48 4.79
CA ARG A 184 28.75 -26.92 4.74
C ARG A 184 28.98 -27.48 6.14
N PHE A 185 27.96 -28.12 6.68
CA PHE A 185 27.97 -28.62 8.06
C PHE A 185 28.69 -29.96 8.20
N TYR A 186 29.22 -30.20 9.40
CA TYR A 186 29.75 -31.49 9.83
C TYR A 186 28.70 -32.30 10.60
N GLY A 187 29.00 -33.57 10.86
CA GLY A 187 28.25 -34.40 11.79
C GLY A 187 26.78 -34.66 11.42
N GLY A 188 26.37 -34.40 10.18
CA GLY A 188 24.99 -34.59 9.74
C GLY A 188 23.99 -33.54 10.23
N ILE A 189 24.47 -32.37 10.67
CA ILE A 189 23.62 -31.23 11.06
C ILE A 189 22.67 -30.87 9.93
N ASN A 190 21.40 -30.63 10.27
CA ASN A 190 20.34 -30.28 9.31
C ASN A 190 20.50 -28.82 8.84
N PRO A 191 20.82 -28.54 7.56
CA PRO A 191 21.01 -27.18 7.08
C PRO A 191 19.72 -26.35 7.08
N HIS A 192 18.53 -26.98 6.95
CA HIS A 192 17.25 -26.27 7.03
C HIS A 192 16.98 -25.71 8.43
N TYR A 193 17.43 -26.39 9.49
CA TYR A 193 17.35 -25.81 10.83
C TYR A 193 18.10 -24.49 10.92
N PHE A 194 19.32 -24.42 10.34
CA PHE A 194 20.10 -23.18 10.31
C PHE A 194 19.51 -22.12 9.38
N GLN A 195 18.83 -22.51 8.33
CA GLN A 195 18.05 -21.56 7.51
C GLN A 195 16.93 -20.91 8.33
N LEU A 196 16.12 -21.69 9.06
CA LEU A 196 15.09 -21.16 9.96
C LEU A 196 15.66 -20.25 11.05
N LEU A 197 16.81 -20.64 11.60
CA LEU A 197 17.52 -19.87 12.63
C LEU A 197 17.99 -18.51 12.10
N LEU A 198 18.58 -18.46 10.89
CA LEU A 198 18.97 -17.21 10.24
C LEU A 198 17.77 -16.32 9.93
N GLU A 199 16.66 -16.91 9.50
CA GLU A 199 15.41 -16.16 9.26
C GLU A 199 14.87 -15.58 10.58
N CYS A 200 14.91 -16.34 11.68
CA CYS A 200 14.57 -15.86 13.02
C CYS A 200 15.49 -14.72 13.47
N TYR A 201 16.80 -14.88 13.31
CA TYR A 201 17.78 -13.88 13.69
C TYR A 201 17.64 -12.60 12.87
N LYS A 202 17.30 -12.72 11.61
CA LYS A 202 16.98 -11.57 10.73
C LYS A 202 15.71 -10.85 11.20
N GLY A 203 14.63 -11.59 11.45
CA GLY A 203 13.35 -11.04 11.90
C GLY A 203 13.44 -10.30 13.25
N ASN A 204 14.35 -10.74 14.13
CA ASN A 204 14.61 -10.14 15.44
C ASN A 204 15.81 -9.15 15.44
N GLN A 205 16.33 -8.77 14.26
CA GLN A 205 17.45 -7.83 14.08
C GLN A 205 18.79 -8.25 14.73
N ILE A 206 18.92 -9.52 15.14
CA ILE A 206 20.14 -10.04 15.75
C ILE A 206 21.32 -10.00 14.77
N LEU A 207 21.08 -10.27 13.47
CA LEU A 207 22.12 -10.19 12.44
C LEU A 207 22.66 -8.78 12.21
N ASP A 208 21.94 -7.77 12.62
CA ASP A 208 22.36 -6.37 12.47
C ASP A 208 23.60 -6.04 13.29
N ALA A 209 23.75 -6.65 14.46
CA ALA A 209 24.93 -6.51 15.31
C ALA A 209 26.23 -7.09 14.67
N TYR A 210 26.08 -8.08 13.78
CA TYR A 210 27.19 -8.72 13.07
C TYR A 210 27.45 -8.13 11.68
N SER A 211 26.60 -7.22 11.22
CA SER A 211 26.69 -6.61 9.88
C SER A 211 27.48 -5.32 9.91
N LYS A 212 28.34 -5.08 8.90
CA LYS A 212 29.16 -3.87 8.77
C LYS A 212 28.69 -3.02 7.58
N GLY A 213 28.80 -1.71 7.70
CA GLY A 213 28.47 -0.73 6.66
C GLY A 213 27.33 0.19 7.05
N MET A 214 27.44 1.48 6.72
CA MET A 214 26.41 2.50 7.06
C MET A 214 25.29 2.55 6.03
N THR A 215 25.62 2.47 4.75
CA THR A 215 24.65 2.59 3.64
C THR A 215 24.23 1.21 3.10
N ILE A 216 25.20 0.30 2.96
CA ILE A 216 24.94 -1.09 2.54
C ILE A 216 25.55 -1.99 3.60
N LYS A 217 24.71 -2.76 4.29
CA LYS A 217 25.15 -3.73 5.29
C LYS A 217 25.73 -4.96 4.61
N HIS A 218 26.82 -5.50 5.15
CA HIS A 218 27.47 -6.74 4.71
C HIS A 218 27.75 -7.65 5.90
N LEU A 219 27.38 -8.91 5.77
CA LEU A 219 27.72 -9.98 6.70
C LEU A 219 29.00 -10.68 6.21
N VAL A 220 30.16 -10.12 6.52
CA VAL A 220 31.43 -10.69 6.08
C VAL A 220 31.69 -12.06 6.72
N GLN A 221 32.48 -12.92 6.05
CA GLN A 221 32.73 -14.30 6.49
C GLN A 221 33.28 -14.39 7.94
N THR A 222 34.10 -13.46 8.33
CA THR A 222 34.67 -13.44 9.71
C THR A 222 33.55 -13.19 10.74
N ALA A 223 32.61 -12.27 10.47
CA ALA A 223 31.47 -12.02 11.33
C ALA A 223 30.51 -13.20 11.36
N LEU A 224 30.18 -13.77 10.19
CA LEU A 224 29.32 -14.95 10.08
C LEU A 224 29.84 -16.12 10.94
N ASN A 225 31.17 -16.34 10.92
CA ASN A 225 31.81 -17.42 11.69
C ASN A 225 31.77 -17.21 13.21
N THR A 226 31.60 -15.97 13.67
CA THR A 226 31.56 -15.62 15.10
C THR A 226 30.12 -15.51 15.65
N ILE A 227 29.10 -15.67 14.83
CA ILE A 227 27.71 -15.70 15.33
C ILE A 227 27.54 -16.90 16.25
N VAL A 228 26.87 -16.67 17.40
CA VAL A 228 26.50 -17.71 18.36
C VAL A 228 25.16 -18.30 17.97
N PHE A 229 25.10 -19.61 17.80
CA PHE A 229 23.91 -20.34 17.40
C PHE A 229 23.52 -21.40 18.44
N PRO A 230 22.23 -21.61 18.73
CA PRO A 230 21.76 -22.73 19.52
C PRO A 230 21.78 -24.00 18.66
N LEU A 231 22.34 -25.07 19.16
CA LEU A 231 22.46 -26.36 18.50
C LEU A 231 21.63 -27.40 19.25
N PRO A 232 20.48 -27.84 18.70
CA PRO A 232 19.68 -28.95 19.22
C PRO A 232 20.31 -30.32 18.95
N PRO A 233 19.86 -31.39 19.62
CA PRO A 233 20.04 -32.76 19.17
C PRO A 233 19.61 -32.95 17.70
N LEU A 234 20.29 -33.85 16.95
CA LEU A 234 19.99 -34.06 15.51
C LEU A 234 18.54 -34.46 15.24
N SER A 235 17.99 -35.32 16.06
CA SER A 235 16.58 -35.76 15.96
C SER A 235 15.63 -34.56 16.15
N GLU A 236 15.94 -33.70 17.10
CA GLU A 236 15.13 -32.52 17.39
C GLU A 236 15.21 -31.49 16.27
N GLN A 237 16.39 -31.26 15.65
CA GLN A 237 16.52 -30.42 14.45
C GLN A 237 15.53 -30.86 13.37
N THR A 238 15.41 -32.17 13.14
CA THR A 238 14.49 -32.74 12.15
C THR A 238 13.02 -32.54 12.55
N ARG A 239 12.68 -32.72 13.86
CA ARG A 239 11.33 -32.47 14.36
C ARG A 239 10.94 -30.99 14.25
N ILE A 240 11.85 -30.08 14.56
CA ILE A 240 11.65 -28.63 14.44
C ILE A 240 11.35 -28.25 12.99
N VAL A 241 12.21 -28.65 12.05
CA VAL A 241 12.02 -28.37 10.60
C VAL A 241 10.70 -28.96 10.12
N GLY A 242 10.39 -30.21 10.49
CA GLY A 242 9.12 -30.85 10.14
C GLY A 242 7.89 -30.14 10.74
N ALA A 243 7.99 -29.61 11.95
CA ALA A 243 6.91 -28.86 12.58
C ALA A 243 6.67 -27.51 11.87
N VAL A 244 7.73 -26.75 11.58
CA VAL A 244 7.62 -25.49 10.83
C VAL A 244 7.03 -25.74 9.44
N ASN A 245 7.54 -26.74 8.71
CA ASN A 245 7.04 -27.08 7.36
C ASN A 245 5.54 -27.45 7.35
N ARG A 246 5.05 -28.11 8.40
CA ARG A 246 3.61 -28.38 8.56
C ARG A 246 2.79 -27.13 8.81
N LEU A 247 3.35 -26.10 9.42
CA LEU A 247 2.67 -24.82 9.72
C LEU A 247 2.68 -23.84 8.53
N LEU A 248 3.64 -23.94 7.60
CA LEU A 248 3.76 -23.02 6.48
C LEU A 248 2.49 -22.88 5.62
N PRO A 249 1.76 -23.97 5.24
CA PRO A 249 0.53 -23.84 4.46
C PRO A 249 -0.56 -23.04 5.22
N TYR A 250 -0.65 -23.20 6.54
CA TYR A 250 -1.60 -22.44 7.37
C TYR A 250 -1.21 -20.97 7.46
N LEU A 251 0.08 -20.67 7.56
CA LEU A 251 0.60 -19.29 7.51
C LEU A 251 0.28 -18.62 6.18
N HIS A 252 0.44 -19.31 5.04
CA HIS A 252 0.07 -18.80 3.73
C HIS A 252 -1.44 -18.52 3.62
N SER A 253 -2.26 -19.43 4.14
CA SER A 253 -3.72 -19.25 4.16
C SER A 253 -4.13 -18.08 5.05
N TYR A 254 -3.51 -17.93 6.21
CA TYR A 254 -3.72 -16.81 7.12
C TYR A 254 -3.31 -15.47 6.48
N ASN A 255 -2.14 -15.41 5.83
CA ASN A 255 -1.67 -14.22 5.13
C ASN A 255 -2.66 -13.76 4.05
N ARG A 256 -3.18 -14.72 3.25
CA ARG A 256 -4.19 -14.41 2.23
C ARG A 256 -5.48 -13.87 2.84
N ALA A 257 -5.94 -14.48 3.93
CA ALA A 257 -7.15 -14.04 4.62
C ALA A 257 -6.96 -12.64 5.24
N GLU A 258 -5.82 -12.37 5.84
CA GLU A 258 -5.45 -11.07 6.42
C GLU A 258 -5.39 -9.98 5.36
N GLN A 259 -4.74 -10.25 4.22
CA GLN A 259 -4.67 -9.32 3.10
C GLN A 259 -6.06 -9.00 2.54
N ASN A 260 -6.89 -10.02 2.30
CA ASN A 260 -8.26 -9.83 1.83
C ASN A 260 -9.09 -9.01 2.83
N LEU A 261 -8.95 -9.26 4.12
CA LEU A 261 -9.65 -8.50 5.16
C LEU A 261 -9.20 -7.03 5.19
N THR A 262 -7.91 -6.81 5.06
CA THR A 262 -7.33 -5.45 5.02
C THR A 262 -7.82 -4.69 3.78
N GLU A 263 -7.82 -5.33 2.60
CA GLU A 263 -8.34 -4.75 1.36
C GLU A 263 -9.84 -4.43 1.48
N LEU A 264 -10.63 -5.37 2.02
CA LEU A 264 -12.06 -5.14 2.27
C LEU A 264 -12.30 -3.99 3.23
N ASN A 265 -11.61 -3.95 4.36
CA ASN A 265 -11.76 -2.87 5.34
C ASN A 265 -11.35 -1.50 4.79
N THR A 266 -10.36 -1.45 3.89
CA THR A 266 -9.90 -0.21 3.28
C THR A 266 -10.83 0.24 2.14
N ALA A 267 -11.32 -0.68 1.30
CA ALA A 267 -12.13 -0.37 0.13
C ALA A 267 -13.63 -0.21 0.46
N PHE A 268 -14.12 -0.89 1.49
CA PHE A 268 -15.55 -0.94 1.82
C PHE A 268 -16.15 0.43 2.16
N PRO A 269 -15.54 1.29 2.98
CA PRO A 269 -16.11 2.61 3.29
C PRO A 269 -16.30 3.47 2.04
N GLU A 270 -15.31 3.51 1.16
CA GLU A 270 -15.40 4.27 -0.09
C GLU A 270 -16.43 3.68 -1.07
N ALA A 271 -16.53 2.36 -1.17
CA ALA A 271 -17.52 1.69 -2.00
C ALA A 271 -18.95 1.95 -1.46
N LEU A 272 -19.14 1.90 -0.15
CA LEU A 272 -20.41 2.17 0.51
C LEU A 272 -20.82 3.64 0.34
N LYS A 273 -19.91 4.59 0.52
CA LYS A 273 -20.14 6.02 0.24
C LYS A 273 -20.62 6.23 -1.19
N LYS A 274 -19.93 5.64 -2.18
CA LYS A 274 -20.34 5.71 -3.58
C LYS A 274 -21.71 5.12 -3.83
N SER A 275 -22.04 3.99 -3.21
CA SER A 275 -23.37 3.37 -3.32
C SER A 275 -24.47 4.26 -2.74
N ILE A 276 -24.25 4.84 -1.56
CA ILE A 276 -25.21 5.76 -0.92
C ILE A 276 -25.49 6.97 -1.83
N LEU A 277 -24.43 7.59 -2.38
CA LEU A 277 -24.60 8.72 -3.28
C LEU A 277 -25.27 8.34 -4.61
N GLN A 278 -25.05 7.12 -5.12
CA GLN A 278 -25.71 6.63 -6.30
C GLN A 278 -27.21 6.38 -6.05
N GLU A 279 -27.57 5.79 -4.91
CA GLU A 279 -28.98 5.60 -4.53
C GLU A 279 -29.70 6.94 -4.29
N ALA A 280 -28.99 7.92 -3.74
CA ALA A 280 -29.52 9.27 -3.55
C ALA A 280 -29.95 9.92 -4.86
N VAL A 281 -29.11 9.84 -5.90
CA VAL A 281 -29.43 10.44 -7.21
C VAL A 281 -30.39 9.61 -8.04
N GLN A 282 -30.65 8.37 -7.66
CA GLN A 282 -31.66 7.50 -8.26
C GLN A 282 -33.05 7.56 -7.56
N GLY A 283 -33.19 8.35 -6.49
CA GLY A 283 -34.42 8.43 -5.69
C GLY A 283 -34.74 7.18 -4.87
N LYS A 284 -33.71 6.40 -4.49
CA LYS A 284 -33.83 5.14 -3.73
C LYS A 284 -33.44 5.27 -2.26
N LEU A 285 -32.76 6.37 -1.89
CA LEU A 285 -32.19 6.55 -0.54
C LEU A 285 -33.23 6.89 0.53
N VAL A 286 -34.31 7.58 0.15
CA VAL A 286 -35.42 7.98 1.03
C VAL A 286 -36.75 7.59 0.42
N PRO A 287 -37.81 7.36 1.23
CA PRO A 287 -39.15 7.12 0.73
C PRO A 287 -39.70 8.32 -0.06
N GLN A 288 -40.42 8.05 -1.13
CA GLN A 288 -41.19 9.06 -1.86
C GLN A 288 -42.39 9.52 -1.04
N ASP A 289 -42.65 10.83 -0.99
CA ASP A 289 -43.81 11.41 -0.33
C ASP A 289 -44.78 11.97 -1.40
N PRO A 290 -45.99 11.43 -1.54
CA PRO A 290 -46.95 11.92 -2.51
C PRO A 290 -47.43 13.37 -2.25
N SER A 291 -47.21 13.91 -1.05
CA SER A 291 -47.55 15.29 -0.72
C SER A 291 -46.49 16.31 -1.14
N ASP A 292 -45.32 15.87 -1.55
CA ASP A 292 -44.27 16.77 -2.05
C ASP A 292 -44.71 17.44 -3.36
N GLU A 293 -44.42 18.71 -3.48
CA GLU A 293 -44.60 19.45 -4.73
C GLU A 293 -43.72 18.84 -5.83
N PRO A 294 -44.28 18.40 -6.99
CA PRO A 294 -43.49 17.75 -8.03
C PRO A 294 -42.32 18.61 -8.53
N ALA A 295 -41.22 17.99 -8.90
CA ALA A 295 -39.99 18.67 -9.38
C ALA A 295 -40.26 19.53 -10.63
N SER A 296 -41.27 19.22 -11.44
CA SER A 296 -41.69 20.04 -12.59
C SER A 296 -42.07 21.47 -12.18
N VAL A 297 -42.79 21.64 -11.05
CA VAL A 297 -43.16 22.95 -10.52
C VAL A 297 -41.94 23.72 -10.03
N LEU A 298 -40.99 23.05 -9.36
CA LEU A 298 -39.70 23.66 -8.98
C LEU A 298 -38.95 24.15 -10.21
N LEU A 299 -38.85 23.35 -11.28
CA LEU A 299 -38.18 23.75 -12.52
C LEU A 299 -38.87 24.94 -13.21
N GLU A 300 -40.18 25.01 -13.18
CA GLU A 300 -40.91 26.18 -13.70
C GLU A 300 -40.57 27.47 -12.93
N ARG A 301 -40.48 27.38 -11.59
CA ARG A 301 -40.06 28.52 -10.76
C ARG A 301 -38.63 28.95 -11.09
N ILE A 302 -37.69 28.01 -11.20
CA ILE A 302 -36.31 28.31 -11.57
C ILE A 302 -36.23 28.99 -12.95
N ARG A 303 -36.97 28.50 -13.94
CA ARG A 303 -37.05 29.11 -15.28
C ARG A 303 -37.67 30.51 -15.24
N ALA A 304 -38.72 30.71 -14.45
CA ALA A 304 -39.37 32.02 -14.30
C ALA A 304 -38.40 33.03 -13.66
N GLU A 305 -37.70 32.65 -12.60
CA GLU A 305 -36.68 33.48 -11.95
C GLU A 305 -35.56 33.81 -12.91
N LYS A 306 -35.04 32.83 -13.64
CA LYS A 306 -33.97 33.04 -14.64
C LYS A 306 -34.41 34.02 -15.72
N ARG A 307 -35.66 33.91 -16.26
CA ARG A 307 -36.22 34.87 -17.23
C ARG A 307 -36.32 36.27 -16.64
N ARG A 308 -36.71 36.40 -15.35
CA ARG A 308 -36.75 37.68 -14.64
C ARG A 308 -35.36 38.32 -14.56
N LEU A 309 -34.33 37.58 -14.14
CA LEU A 309 -32.95 38.04 -14.01
C LEU A 309 -32.37 38.45 -15.37
N ILE A 310 -32.70 37.74 -16.45
CA ILE A 310 -32.30 38.12 -17.83
C ILE A 310 -32.95 39.43 -18.22
N LYS A 311 -34.25 39.62 -17.95
CA LYS A 311 -34.97 40.84 -18.26
C LYS A 311 -34.48 42.05 -17.47
N GLU A 312 -34.01 41.82 -16.22
CA GLU A 312 -33.37 42.84 -15.38
C GLU A 312 -31.91 43.12 -15.78
N GLY A 313 -31.36 42.40 -16.77
CA GLY A 313 -29.97 42.55 -17.19
C GLY A 313 -28.91 42.02 -16.19
N LYS A 314 -29.35 41.28 -15.17
CA LYS A 314 -28.45 40.74 -14.12
C LYS A 314 -27.66 39.50 -14.58
N ILE A 315 -28.26 38.70 -15.48
CA ILE A 315 -27.60 37.56 -16.09
C ILE A 315 -27.79 37.58 -17.61
N LYS A 316 -26.85 36.94 -18.32
CA LYS A 316 -26.93 36.81 -19.78
C LYS A 316 -27.94 35.72 -20.17
N LYS A 317 -28.64 35.91 -21.30
CA LYS A 317 -29.45 34.86 -21.89
C LYS A 317 -28.58 33.67 -22.29
N ASP A 318 -29.08 32.47 -22.00
CA ASP A 318 -28.40 31.25 -22.45
C ASP A 318 -28.38 31.19 -24.00
N LYS A 319 -27.35 30.52 -24.52
CA LYS A 319 -27.24 30.31 -25.96
C LYS A 319 -28.30 29.34 -26.46
N HIS A 320 -28.68 28.38 -25.62
CA HIS A 320 -29.63 27.32 -25.91
C HIS A 320 -30.60 27.15 -24.75
N GLU A 321 -31.90 26.98 -25.07
CA GLU A 321 -32.94 26.68 -24.10
C GLU A 321 -33.33 25.19 -24.24
N SER A 322 -33.14 24.40 -23.20
CA SER A 322 -33.48 22.97 -23.16
C SER A 322 -34.63 22.73 -22.20
N VAL A 323 -35.62 21.98 -22.66
CA VAL A 323 -36.73 21.48 -21.85
C VAL A 323 -36.83 19.98 -22.04
N ILE A 324 -36.60 19.20 -20.99
CA ILE A 324 -36.79 17.74 -21.01
C ILE A 324 -38.18 17.41 -20.48
N PHE A 325 -38.87 16.50 -21.16
CA PHE A 325 -40.19 16.03 -20.79
C PHE A 325 -40.36 14.55 -21.16
N ARG A 326 -41.36 13.90 -20.56
CA ARG A 326 -41.70 12.49 -20.83
C ARG A 326 -42.95 12.42 -21.67
N ARG A 327 -42.92 11.58 -22.72
CA ARG A 327 -44.08 11.26 -23.58
C ARG A 327 -43.97 9.79 -24.00
N ASP A 328 -45.07 9.05 -23.90
CA ASP A 328 -45.15 7.63 -24.30
C ASP A 328 -44.04 6.75 -23.72
N ASN A 329 -43.73 6.93 -22.43
CA ASN A 329 -42.67 6.28 -21.70
C ASN A 329 -41.24 6.60 -22.18
N SER A 330 -41.06 7.52 -23.12
CA SER A 330 -39.75 7.98 -23.61
C SER A 330 -39.44 9.40 -23.18
N HIS A 331 -38.17 9.73 -23.07
CA HIS A 331 -37.70 11.06 -22.73
C HIS A 331 -37.35 11.84 -24.00
N TYR A 332 -37.87 13.04 -24.07
CA TYR A 332 -37.62 13.97 -25.16
C TYR A 332 -37.04 15.26 -24.64
N GLU A 333 -36.17 15.85 -25.42
CA GLU A 333 -35.62 17.17 -25.18
C GLU A 333 -36.05 18.12 -26.28
N ASN A 334 -36.67 19.21 -25.90
CA ASN A 334 -36.87 20.35 -26.81
C ASN A 334 -35.68 21.28 -26.63
N LEU A 335 -34.82 21.34 -27.63
CA LEU A 335 -33.65 22.22 -27.66
C LEU A 335 -33.88 23.29 -28.73
N ASP A 336 -34.04 24.54 -28.30
CA ASP A 336 -34.31 25.69 -29.19
C ASP A 336 -35.48 25.48 -30.16
N GLY A 337 -36.53 24.79 -29.75
CA GLY A 337 -37.70 24.50 -30.56
C GLY A 337 -37.63 23.18 -31.36
N VAL A 338 -36.51 22.46 -31.32
CA VAL A 338 -36.35 21.17 -32.00
C VAL A 338 -36.48 20.03 -30.97
N GLU A 339 -37.45 19.14 -31.18
CA GLU A 339 -37.64 17.96 -30.34
C GLU A 339 -36.74 16.81 -30.80
N ARG A 340 -36.10 16.13 -29.83
CA ARG A 340 -35.31 14.91 -30.04
C ARG A 340 -35.57 13.91 -28.93
N CYS A 341 -35.57 12.62 -29.24
CA CYS A 341 -35.55 11.55 -28.24
C CYS A 341 -34.16 11.45 -27.60
N ILE A 342 -34.10 11.38 -26.26
CA ILE A 342 -32.89 11.30 -25.47
C ILE A 342 -32.83 10.05 -24.58
N ASP A 343 -33.65 9.02 -24.85
CA ASP A 343 -33.61 7.77 -24.06
C ASP A 343 -32.22 7.15 -24.00
N GLY A 344 -31.43 7.25 -25.07
CA GLY A 344 -30.05 6.79 -25.10
C GLY A 344 -29.08 7.60 -24.23
N GLU A 345 -29.49 8.79 -23.76
CA GLU A 345 -28.70 9.62 -22.84
C GLU A 345 -29.15 9.45 -21.38
N ILE A 346 -30.36 8.90 -21.13
CA ILE A 346 -30.87 8.69 -19.76
C ILE A 346 -30.15 7.51 -19.11
N PRO A 347 -29.42 7.73 -18.01
CA PRO A 347 -28.56 6.71 -17.44
C PRO A 347 -29.30 5.67 -16.58
N PHE A 348 -30.46 6.04 -16.02
CA PHE A 348 -31.30 5.22 -15.14
C PHE A 348 -32.68 5.83 -14.98
N GLU A 349 -33.63 5.03 -14.53
CA GLU A 349 -34.98 5.50 -14.19
C GLU A 349 -34.97 6.29 -12.88
N ILE A 350 -35.81 7.32 -12.81
CA ILE A 350 -36.05 8.15 -11.63
C ILE A 350 -37.53 8.08 -11.22
N PRO A 351 -37.89 8.40 -9.95
CA PRO A 351 -39.31 8.47 -9.52
C PRO A 351 -40.19 9.37 -10.39
N GLU A 352 -41.47 9.09 -10.48
CA GLU A 352 -42.40 9.81 -11.34
C GLU A 352 -42.54 11.31 -11.01
N ASN A 353 -42.34 11.69 -9.73
CA ASN A 353 -42.40 13.08 -9.28
C ASN A 353 -41.06 13.83 -9.47
N TRP A 354 -40.03 13.15 -10.01
CA TRP A 354 -38.75 13.75 -10.38
C TRP A 354 -38.72 14.16 -11.85
N CYS A 355 -37.77 15.04 -12.20
CA CYS A 355 -37.55 15.45 -13.59
C CYS A 355 -36.06 15.39 -13.95
N TRP A 356 -35.75 15.10 -15.20
CA TRP A 356 -34.42 15.33 -15.76
C TRP A 356 -34.30 16.77 -16.24
N CYS A 357 -33.11 17.39 -16.02
CA CYS A 357 -32.79 18.73 -16.50
C CYS A 357 -31.34 18.84 -16.90
N ARG A 358 -31.01 19.62 -17.92
CA ARG A 358 -29.60 20.00 -18.17
C ARG A 358 -29.12 20.94 -17.06
N ALA A 359 -27.88 20.73 -16.58
CA ALA A 359 -27.31 21.57 -15.53
C ALA A 359 -27.27 23.07 -15.90
N SER A 360 -27.07 23.41 -17.18
CA SER A 360 -27.14 24.78 -17.68
C SER A 360 -28.50 25.45 -17.50
N CYS A 361 -29.60 24.67 -17.42
CA CYS A 361 -30.92 25.21 -17.17
C CYS A 361 -31.23 25.53 -15.71
N LEU A 362 -30.37 25.02 -14.79
CA LEU A 362 -30.48 25.26 -13.35
C LEU A 362 -29.63 26.47 -12.95
N GLY A 363 -30.14 27.67 -13.04
CA GLY A 363 -29.42 28.88 -12.68
C GLY A 363 -28.30 29.25 -13.67
N THR A 364 -27.18 29.73 -13.17
CA THR A 364 -26.07 30.23 -13.98
C THR A 364 -24.73 29.76 -13.40
N MET A 365 -23.85 29.27 -14.26
CA MET A 365 -22.47 28.93 -13.91
C MET A 365 -21.52 30.04 -14.34
N ILE A 366 -20.80 30.61 -13.41
CA ILE A 366 -19.91 31.74 -13.63
C ILE A 366 -18.49 31.33 -13.28
N ARG A 367 -17.53 31.51 -14.22
CA ARG A 367 -16.12 31.30 -13.95
C ARG A 367 -15.57 32.46 -13.14
N GLY A 368 -14.80 32.17 -12.08
CA GLY A 368 -14.13 33.17 -11.27
C GLY A 368 -13.01 33.90 -12.04
N ARG A 369 -12.39 34.88 -11.39
CA ARG A 369 -11.29 35.67 -11.95
C ARG A 369 -9.97 35.25 -11.28
N GLY A 370 -8.84 35.28 -12.00
CA GLY A 370 -7.56 34.81 -11.50
C GLY A 370 -7.13 35.53 -10.22
N ILE A 371 -6.86 34.77 -9.17
CA ILE A 371 -6.26 35.21 -7.90
C ILE A 371 -4.98 34.41 -7.72
N LYS A 372 -3.81 35.09 -7.78
CA LYS A 372 -2.51 34.47 -7.60
C LYS A 372 -2.21 34.26 -6.11
N ARG A 373 -1.42 33.24 -5.78
CA ARG A 373 -1.00 32.98 -4.38
C ARG A 373 -0.25 34.19 -3.78
N THR A 374 0.50 34.93 -4.60
CA THR A 374 1.25 36.11 -4.18
C THR A 374 0.38 37.33 -3.94
N GLU A 375 -0.88 37.32 -4.34
CA GLU A 375 -1.85 38.40 -4.18
C GLU A 375 -2.72 38.23 -2.93
N THR A 376 -2.59 37.10 -2.22
CA THR A 376 -3.31 36.90 -0.95
C THR A 376 -2.62 37.62 0.21
N VAL A 377 -3.43 38.09 1.14
CA VAL A 377 -3.02 38.86 2.34
C VAL A 377 -3.53 38.19 3.61
N ALA A 378 -2.96 38.53 4.78
CA ALA A 378 -3.39 37.95 6.06
C ALA A 378 -4.78 38.43 6.51
N GLN A 379 -5.19 39.65 6.10
CA GLN A 379 -6.51 40.21 6.39
C GLN A 379 -6.98 41.04 5.18
N GLY A 380 -8.27 40.95 4.84
CA GLY A 380 -8.84 41.62 3.70
C GLY A 380 -10.23 41.10 3.33
N CYS A 381 -10.58 41.18 2.05
CA CYS A 381 -11.83 40.60 1.53
C CYS A 381 -11.68 39.10 1.35
N PRO A 382 -12.69 38.30 1.75
CA PRO A 382 -12.60 36.84 1.67
C PRO A 382 -12.54 36.37 0.21
N CYS A 383 -11.67 35.39 -0.06
CA CYS A 383 -11.53 34.78 -1.37
C CYS A 383 -11.27 33.28 -1.25
N ILE A 384 -11.50 32.56 -2.34
CA ILE A 384 -11.22 31.12 -2.45
C ILE A 384 -10.45 30.81 -3.73
N ARG A 385 -9.47 29.91 -3.63
CA ARG A 385 -8.68 29.41 -4.75
C ARG A 385 -8.91 27.91 -4.93
N TYR A 386 -8.66 27.39 -6.14
CA TYR A 386 -8.96 25.99 -6.48
C TYR A 386 -8.28 24.97 -5.54
N GLY A 387 -7.05 25.22 -5.12
CA GLY A 387 -6.31 24.34 -4.22
C GLY A 387 -7.00 24.14 -2.87
N GLU A 388 -7.67 25.17 -2.36
CA GLU A 388 -8.38 25.11 -1.07
C GLU A 388 -9.62 24.21 -1.13
N ILE A 389 -10.26 24.08 -2.30
CA ILE A 389 -11.34 23.11 -2.52
C ILE A 389 -10.85 21.69 -2.30
N TYR A 390 -9.60 21.36 -2.70
CA TYR A 390 -9.04 20.02 -2.54
C TYR A 390 -8.48 19.75 -1.14
N THR A 391 -7.93 20.76 -0.47
CA THR A 391 -7.13 20.57 0.74
C THR A 391 -7.83 20.98 2.03
N THR A 392 -8.86 21.85 1.96
CA THR A 392 -9.43 22.50 3.14
C THR A 392 -10.91 22.20 3.34
N TYR A 393 -11.68 22.13 2.25
CA TYR A 393 -13.12 21.98 2.31
C TYR A 393 -13.56 20.59 1.83
N GLU A 394 -14.53 20.00 2.53
CA GLU A 394 -15.08 18.68 2.17
C GLU A 394 -16.33 18.79 1.31
N THR A 395 -17.46 19.14 1.90
CA THR A 395 -18.77 19.28 1.23
C THR A 395 -19.31 20.70 1.30
N SER A 396 -19.01 21.42 2.38
CA SER A 396 -19.47 22.80 2.59
C SER A 396 -18.45 23.59 3.41
N PHE A 397 -18.65 24.91 3.44
CA PHE A 397 -17.90 25.83 4.28
C PHE A 397 -18.73 27.09 4.58
N ASP A 398 -18.43 27.72 5.73
CA ASP A 398 -19.11 28.94 6.19
C ASP A 398 -18.21 30.17 6.09
N SER A 399 -16.90 30.00 6.00
CA SER A 399 -15.93 31.10 5.94
C SER A 399 -14.74 30.73 5.06
N ALA A 400 -14.16 31.74 4.39
CA ALA A 400 -12.94 31.58 3.64
C ALA A 400 -11.70 31.61 4.54
N VAL A 401 -10.68 30.84 4.14
CA VAL A 401 -9.37 30.81 4.82
C VAL A 401 -8.33 31.76 4.18
N SER A 402 -8.63 32.32 3.02
CA SER A 402 -7.77 33.24 2.29
C SER A 402 -8.45 34.58 2.05
N PHE A 403 -7.64 35.63 1.93
CA PHE A 403 -8.12 36.97 1.76
C PHE A 403 -7.32 37.70 0.65
N VAL A 404 -7.96 38.67 -0.01
CA VAL A 404 -7.35 39.56 -0.97
C VAL A 404 -7.50 41.03 -0.55
N PRO A 405 -6.62 41.93 -1.04
CA PRO A 405 -6.81 43.38 -0.83
C PRO A 405 -8.11 43.88 -1.46
N GLU A 406 -8.75 44.88 -0.87
CA GLU A 406 -9.98 45.50 -1.38
C GLU A 406 -9.83 46.01 -2.83
N THR A 407 -8.63 46.43 -3.21
CA THR A 407 -8.32 46.87 -4.57
C THR A 407 -8.46 45.76 -5.60
N LEU A 408 -8.09 44.54 -5.26
CA LEU A 408 -8.24 43.35 -6.11
C LEU A 408 -9.67 42.80 -6.06
N ASP A 409 -10.33 42.85 -4.90
CA ASP A 409 -11.69 42.38 -4.69
C ASP A 409 -12.69 43.02 -5.63
N LYS A 410 -12.55 44.33 -5.90
CA LYS A 410 -13.40 45.10 -6.83
C LYS A 410 -13.45 44.52 -8.24
N ASP A 411 -12.39 43.86 -8.65
CA ASP A 411 -12.26 43.24 -9.96
C ASP A 411 -12.68 41.75 -9.99
N CYS A 412 -12.95 41.16 -8.83
CA CYS A 412 -13.32 39.75 -8.70
C CYS A 412 -14.81 39.52 -8.93
N LEU A 413 -15.15 38.28 -9.25
CA LEU A 413 -16.54 37.78 -9.30
C LEU A 413 -16.81 37.04 -7.99
N HIS A 414 -17.98 37.30 -7.41
CA HIS A 414 -18.34 36.83 -6.08
C HIS A 414 -19.51 35.87 -6.13
N PHE A 415 -19.49 34.89 -5.24
CA PHE A 415 -20.62 34.04 -4.92
C PHE A 415 -21.09 34.34 -3.48
N SER A 416 -22.29 33.89 -3.16
CA SER A 416 -22.99 34.19 -1.90
C SER A 416 -23.53 32.91 -1.25
N SER A 417 -24.10 33.04 -0.07
CA SER A 417 -24.75 31.93 0.65
C SER A 417 -25.73 31.16 -0.23
N GLY A 418 -25.61 29.82 -0.20
CA GLY A 418 -26.40 28.90 -0.99
C GLY A 418 -25.86 28.64 -2.39
N ASP A 419 -24.81 29.33 -2.85
CA ASP A 419 -24.15 29.01 -4.10
C ASP A 419 -23.21 27.79 -3.97
N VAL A 420 -22.98 27.10 -5.08
CA VAL A 420 -22.14 25.93 -5.15
C VAL A 420 -20.90 26.24 -5.98
N VAL A 421 -19.72 25.95 -5.44
CA VAL A 421 -18.42 26.23 -6.08
C VAL A 421 -17.74 24.93 -6.50
N PHE A 422 -17.21 24.89 -7.71
CA PHE A 422 -16.49 23.71 -8.22
C PHE A 422 -15.22 24.08 -8.98
N THR A 423 -14.28 23.13 -9.01
CA THR A 423 -12.98 23.33 -9.67
C THR A 423 -13.09 23.10 -11.18
N LEU A 424 -12.38 23.93 -11.98
CA LEU A 424 -12.26 23.78 -13.43
C LEU A 424 -10.94 23.09 -13.83
N THR A 425 -10.02 22.95 -12.86
CA THR A 425 -8.70 22.34 -13.01
C THR A 425 -8.46 21.33 -11.90
N GLY A 426 -7.81 20.22 -12.20
CA GLY A 426 -7.48 19.16 -11.26
C GLY A 426 -6.30 18.31 -11.71
N GLU A 427 -5.85 17.40 -10.86
CA GLU A 427 -4.71 16.50 -11.12
C GLU A 427 -5.14 15.20 -11.81
N ASN A 428 -6.41 14.83 -11.72
CA ASN A 428 -6.93 13.61 -12.33
C ASN A 428 -8.40 13.75 -12.76
N LYS A 429 -8.86 12.82 -13.61
CA LYS A 429 -10.23 12.83 -14.17
C LYS A 429 -11.32 12.36 -13.20
N VAL A 430 -10.97 11.79 -12.07
CA VAL A 430 -11.93 11.33 -11.05
C VAL A 430 -12.33 12.48 -10.14
N ASP A 431 -11.34 13.26 -9.69
CA ASP A 431 -11.56 14.34 -8.74
C ASP A 431 -11.85 15.70 -9.41
N ILE A 432 -11.77 15.79 -10.73
CA ILE A 432 -12.08 17.04 -11.46
C ILE A 432 -13.50 17.53 -11.12
N ALA A 433 -13.68 18.82 -11.09
CA ALA A 433 -14.91 19.49 -10.66
C ALA A 433 -15.33 19.05 -9.25
N LYS A 434 -14.36 18.91 -8.31
CA LYS A 434 -14.70 18.79 -6.89
C LYS A 434 -15.52 20.00 -6.49
N THR A 435 -16.63 19.75 -5.79
CA THR A 435 -17.71 20.69 -5.56
C THR A 435 -17.96 20.85 -4.08
N VAL A 436 -18.17 22.10 -3.65
CA VAL A 436 -18.50 22.48 -2.27
C VAL A 436 -19.61 23.53 -2.24
N ALA A 437 -20.42 23.54 -1.20
CA ALA A 437 -21.45 24.55 -1.00
C ALA A 437 -20.95 25.65 -0.04
N PHE A 438 -21.22 26.91 -0.34
CA PHE A 438 -21.04 28.00 0.59
C PHE A 438 -22.32 28.22 1.39
N LEU A 439 -22.25 28.05 2.71
CA LEU A 439 -23.40 28.17 3.62
C LEU A 439 -23.28 29.34 4.62
N GLY A 440 -22.15 30.04 4.60
CA GLY A 440 -21.90 31.20 5.46
C GLY A 440 -22.55 32.49 4.98
N ASP A 441 -22.29 33.57 5.68
CA ASP A 441 -22.81 34.90 5.37
C ASP A 441 -21.88 35.72 4.46
N GLY A 442 -22.46 36.66 3.72
CA GLY A 442 -21.72 37.60 2.91
C GLY A 442 -21.41 37.08 1.49
N ARG A 443 -20.31 37.58 0.92
CA ARG A 443 -19.87 37.23 -0.42
C ARG A 443 -18.37 36.90 -0.42
N ILE A 444 -17.98 35.98 -1.29
CA ILE A 444 -16.59 35.52 -1.39
C ILE A 444 -16.13 35.61 -2.85
N ALA A 445 -14.92 36.14 -3.06
CA ALA A 445 -14.29 36.24 -4.38
C ALA A 445 -13.82 34.86 -4.88
N ALA A 446 -14.21 34.48 -6.12
CA ALA A 446 -13.85 33.21 -6.73
C ALA A 446 -12.58 33.32 -7.59
N GLY A 447 -11.61 32.43 -7.36
CA GLY A 447 -10.39 32.29 -8.16
C GLY A 447 -10.66 31.81 -9.59
N GLY A 448 -9.73 32.02 -10.54
CA GLY A 448 -9.94 31.81 -11.98
C GLY A 448 -10.02 30.35 -12.44
N ASP A 449 -9.57 29.41 -11.62
CA ASP A 449 -9.68 27.97 -11.85
C ASP A 449 -10.90 27.35 -11.15
N LEU A 450 -11.81 28.21 -10.70
CA LEU A 450 -13.11 27.87 -10.11
C LEU A 450 -14.25 28.38 -10.97
N ALA A 451 -15.37 27.71 -10.87
CA ALA A 451 -16.67 28.24 -11.24
C ALA A 451 -17.64 28.11 -10.07
N PHE A 452 -18.59 29.01 -10.00
CA PHE A 452 -19.67 28.91 -9.03
C PHE A 452 -21.01 28.87 -9.76
N TRP A 453 -21.93 28.10 -9.17
CA TRP A 453 -23.26 27.84 -9.66
C TRP A 453 -24.26 28.56 -8.78
N THR A 454 -24.88 29.59 -9.33
CA THR A 454 -25.75 30.52 -8.61
C THR A 454 -27.16 30.51 -9.17
N HIS A 455 -28.15 30.98 -8.40
CA HIS A 455 -29.55 31.05 -8.76
C HIS A 455 -30.15 29.69 -9.21
N HIS A 456 -29.61 28.57 -8.71
CA HIS A 456 -30.05 27.24 -9.11
C HIS A 456 -31.36 26.79 -8.45
N GLY A 457 -31.79 27.45 -7.36
CA GLY A 457 -33.07 27.16 -6.69
C GLY A 457 -33.16 25.76 -6.04
N MET A 458 -32.05 25.04 -5.96
CA MET A 458 -31.93 23.70 -5.40
C MET A 458 -31.33 23.76 -3.99
N ASN A 459 -31.46 22.69 -3.20
CA ASN A 459 -30.64 22.53 -2.02
C ASN A 459 -29.16 22.44 -2.46
N PRO A 460 -28.26 23.31 -1.97
CA PRO A 460 -26.87 23.35 -2.40
C PRO A 460 -26.10 22.05 -2.08
N LEU A 461 -26.36 21.42 -0.95
CA LEU A 461 -25.72 20.14 -0.58
C LEU A 461 -26.20 18.98 -1.46
N TYR A 462 -27.46 18.99 -1.93
CA TYR A 462 -27.90 18.00 -2.90
C TYR A 462 -27.08 18.09 -4.20
N LEU A 463 -26.80 19.29 -4.69
CA LEU A 463 -25.95 19.50 -5.87
C LEU A 463 -24.51 19.04 -5.61
N VAL A 464 -23.97 19.28 -4.42
CA VAL A 464 -22.64 18.77 -4.03
C VAL A 464 -22.61 17.24 -4.07
N TYR A 465 -23.61 16.58 -3.48
CA TYR A 465 -23.69 15.12 -3.47
C TYR A 465 -23.99 14.54 -4.86
N TYR A 466 -24.80 15.21 -5.67
CA TYR A 466 -24.95 14.86 -7.08
C TYR A 466 -23.60 14.91 -7.81
N MET A 467 -22.86 16.00 -7.67
CA MET A 467 -21.53 16.17 -8.29
C MET A 467 -20.48 15.17 -7.77
N ALA A 468 -20.68 14.61 -6.58
CA ALA A 468 -19.84 13.56 -5.99
C ALA A 468 -20.33 12.13 -6.26
N SER A 469 -21.49 11.96 -6.88
CA SER A 469 -22.06 10.64 -7.19
C SER A 469 -21.26 9.90 -8.26
N PRO A 470 -21.22 8.56 -8.25
CA PRO A 470 -20.58 7.75 -9.30
C PRO A 470 -21.07 8.11 -10.70
N TYR A 471 -22.36 8.38 -10.85
CA TYR A 471 -22.94 8.84 -12.13
C TYR A 471 -22.26 10.13 -12.63
N CYS A 472 -22.22 11.16 -11.81
CA CYS A 472 -21.63 12.44 -12.22
C CYS A 472 -20.09 12.36 -12.37
N ILE A 473 -19.42 11.56 -11.54
CA ILE A 473 -17.97 11.30 -11.69
C ILE A 473 -17.69 10.69 -13.07
N GLU A 474 -18.50 9.75 -13.53
CA GLU A 474 -18.32 9.17 -14.86
C GLU A 474 -18.56 10.19 -15.99
N LEU A 475 -19.56 11.07 -15.87
CA LEU A 475 -19.76 12.18 -16.81
C LEU A 475 -18.53 13.11 -16.85
N LYS A 476 -18.02 13.50 -15.69
CA LYS A 476 -16.80 14.32 -15.58
C LYS A 476 -15.62 13.64 -16.24
N ARG A 477 -15.40 12.35 -15.95
CA ARG A 477 -14.29 11.55 -16.48
C ARG A 477 -14.29 11.49 -18.02
N ARG A 478 -15.49 11.34 -18.63
CA ARG A 478 -15.66 11.27 -20.09
C ARG A 478 -15.45 12.62 -20.78
N THR A 479 -15.81 13.72 -20.11
CA THR A 479 -15.83 15.04 -20.72
C THR A 479 -14.58 15.88 -20.42
N ALA A 480 -13.87 15.57 -19.33
CA ALA A 480 -12.63 16.26 -18.98
C ALA A 480 -11.51 16.00 -19.98
N THR A 481 -10.64 16.97 -20.18
CA THR A 481 -9.51 16.95 -21.12
C THR A 481 -8.19 17.17 -20.39
N GLY A 482 -7.10 16.63 -20.96
CA GLY A 482 -5.76 16.68 -20.36
C GLY A 482 -5.41 15.38 -19.64
N ASP A 483 -4.10 15.10 -19.50
CA ASP A 483 -3.58 13.86 -18.90
C ASP A 483 -2.78 14.11 -17.62
N ILE A 484 -1.98 15.20 -17.56
CA ILE A 484 -1.19 15.58 -16.37
C ILE A 484 -1.95 16.62 -15.55
N ILE A 485 -2.49 17.65 -16.23
CA ILE A 485 -3.40 18.62 -15.66
C ILE A 485 -4.72 18.47 -16.39
N VAL A 486 -5.77 18.19 -15.65
CA VAL A 486 -7.09 17.93 -16.20
C VAL A 486 -7.93 19.18 -16.12
N HIS A 487 -8.68 19.45 -17.19
CA HIS A 487 -9.56 20.62 -17.28
C HIS A 487 -10.97 20.22 -17.67
N ILE A 488 -11.94 20.94 -17.11
CA ILE A 488 -13.35 20.87 -17.52
C ILE A 488 -13.89 22.31 -17.65
N SER A 489 -14.77 22.54 -18.62
CA SER A 489 -15.41 23.87 -18.79
C SER A 489 -16.80 23.89 -18.18
N THR A 490 -17.27 25.09 -17.83
CA THR A 490 -18.68 25.32 -17.39
C THR A 490 -19.69 24.86 -18.44
N SER A 491 -19.37 24.99 -19.74
CA SER A 491 -20.23 24.50 -20.82
C SER A 491 -20.37 22.98 -20.76
N LYS A 492 -19.28 22.22 -20.60
CA LYS A 492 -19.33 20.75 -20.48
C LYS A 492 -20.11 20.28 -19.26
N VAL A 493 -19.93 20.97 -18.11
CA VAL A 493 -20.73 20.68 -16.90
C VAL A 493 -22.20 21.06 -17.15
N GLY A 494 -22.46 22.13 -17.88
CA GLY A 494 -23.81 22.57 -18.26
C GLY A 494 -24.61 21.53 -19.06
N ASP A 495 -23.93 20.67 -19.83
CA ASP A 495 -24.56 19.63 -20.63
C ASP A 495 -24.96 18.37 -19.79
N PHE A 496 -24.51 18.27 -18.54
CA PHE A 496 -24.85 17.13 -17.69
C PHE A 496 -26.34 17.05 -17.40
N LEU A 497 -26.87 15.81 -17.44
CA LEU A 497 -28.21 15.52 -17.00
C LEU A 497 -28.27 15.42 -15.48
N VAL A 498 -29.06 16.25 -14.86
CA VAL A 498 -29.25 16.30 -13.40
C VAL A 498 -30.64 15.73 -13.08
N PRO A 499 -30.75 14.71 -12.23
CA PRO A 499 -32.03 14.24 -11.71
C PRO A 499 -32.51 15.21 -10.63
N ILE A 500 -33.70 15.72 -10.76
CA ILE A 500 -34.24 16.77 -9.88
C ILE A 500 -35.36 16.17 -9.01
N PRO A 501 -35.13 16.00 -7.71
CA PRO A 501 -36.16 15.66 -6.72
C PRO A 501 -37.06 16.86 -6.41
N PRO A 502 -38.28 16.66 -5.86
CA PRO A 502 -38.97 17.66 -5.09
C PRO A 502 -38.08 18.32 -4.03
N LEU A 503 -38.25 19.63 -3.81
CA LEU A 503 -37.35 20.37 -2.91
C LEU A 503 -37.31 19.80 -1.46
N ASN A 504 -38.46 19.38 -0.94
CA ASN A 504 -38.51 18.74 0.37
C ASN A 504 -37.77 17.39 0.39
N GLU A 505 -37.87 16.64 -0.70
CA GLU A 505 -37.13 15.38 -0.82
C GLU A 505 -35.61 15.60 -0.90
N GLN A 506 -35.15 16.68 -1.59
CA GLN A 506 -33.73 17.05 -1.56
C GLN A 506 -33.22 17.25 -0.11
N HIS A 507 -34.02 17.91 0.75
CA HIS A 507 -33.66 18.08 2.16
C HIS A 507 -33.59 16.74 2.92
N ARG A 508 -34.59 15.84 2.69
CA ARG A 508 -34.56 14.49 3.30
C ARG A 508 -33.37 13.67 2.83
N ILE A 509 -33.03 13.72 1.54
CA ILE A 509 -31.86 13.05 0.96
C ILE A 509 -30.57 13.56 1.64
N VAL A 510 -30.40 14.89 1.72
CA VAL A 510 -29.23 15.51 2.38
C VAL A 510 -29.12 15.08 3.84
N GLN A 511 -30.19 15.22 4.61
CA GLN A 511 -30.23 14.78 6.02
C GLN A 511 -29.87 13.30 6.17
N ARG A 512 -30.36 12.43 5.26
CA ARG A 512 -30.05 11.00 5.31
C ARG A 512 -28.59 10.72 5.00
N ILE A 513 -28.00 11.39 4.01
CA ILE A 513 -26.58 11.28 3.68
C ILE A 513 -25.73 11.73 4.85
N GLU A 514 -26.01 12.90 5.43
CA GLU A 514 -25.26 13.45 6.58
C GLU A 514 -25.37 12.60 7.84
N ALA A 515 -26.48 11.87 8.02
CA ALA A 515 -26.64 10.94 9.13
C ALA A 515 -25.87 9.62 8.93
N VAL A 516 -25.72 9.16 7.68
CA VAL A 516 -25.13 7.83 7.40
C VAL A 516 -23.64 7.91 7.08
N LEU A 517 -23.14 8.93 6.37
CA LEU A 517 -21.73 9.02 5.98
C LEU A 517 -20.75 8.99 7.17
N PRO A 518 -20.99 9.67 8.30
CA PRO A 518 -20.08 9.58 9.45
C PRO A 518 -19.97 8.17 10.05
N LEU A 519 -21.02 7.36 9.96
CA LEU A 519 -21.02 5.97 10.43
C LEU A 519 -20.17 5.06 9.53
N VAL A 520 -20.10 5.38 8.25
CA VAL A 520 -19.28 4.63 7.27
C VAL A 520 -17.77 4.83 7.52
N VAL A 521 -17.36 6.00 8.00
CA VAL A 521 -15.95 6.32 8.27
C VAL A 521 -15.45 5.67 9.56
N GLN A 522 -16.37 5.24 10.45
CA GLN A 522 -16.04 4.62 11.75
C GLN A 522 -15.88 3.09 11.65
N VAL A 523 -16.20 2.49 10.52
CA VAL A 523 -16.03 1.06 10.22
C VAL A 523 -14.68 0.82 9.57
#